data_f85507b7f5b37c58466a34ef3ca9b648
#
_entry.id   f85507b7f5b37c58466a34ef3ca9b648
#
_cell.length_a   1.000
_cell.length_b   1.000
_cell.length_c   1.000
_cell.angle_alpha   90.00
_cell.angle_beta   90.00
_cell.angle_gamma   90.00
#
_symmetry.space_group_name_H-M   'P 1'
#
loop_
_entity.id
_entity.type
_entity.pdbx_description
1 polymer ?
#
loop_
_entity_poly.entity_id
_entity_poly.type
_entity_poly.pdbx_seq_one_letter_code
_entity_poly.pdbx_strand_id
1 'polypeptide(L)'
;MRDRYRNGLAVVDASLDVFRARPGLAILPLLSLIAVGSAYAAVGVAILHYGLLGAVFTNDLVRYGAMFAGLAISSSVGVFFNAAVVHCASRQFDGKETSARDGLAAAWDARREIAKWSLVSATIGTLLYVAEDNAPGVGTLTRSILNLGWGLLTFFVVPVIVTDRTGSLRSELRKSGDAFARTWGESITAAFGIGLALFPVTLAGICMLVVAYVSATGLTAYGLGALGGLLVVATLVVTQVLGMIVRTALYRYATDGECVGPLAELDPEEVFVDD
;
A
#
# COMPACT_ATOMS: atom_id res chain seq x y z
N MET A 1 20.82 -9.64 -14.42
CA MET A 1 19.33 -9.84 -14.40
C MET A 1 18.89 -11.09 -13.63
N ARG A 2 19.54 -12.24 -13.85
CA ARG A 2 19.15 -13.51 -13.19
C ARG A 2 19.38 -13.47 -11.68
N ASP A 3 20.44 -12.84 -11.24
CA ASP A 3 20.80 -12.72 -9.83
C ASP A 3 19.90 -11.72 -9.10
N ARG A 4 19.58 -10.58 -9.70
CA ARG A 4 18.59 -9.62 -9.15
C ARG A 4 17.20 -10.24 -8.96
N TYR A 5 16.79 -11.12 -9.88
CA TYR A 5 15.51 -11.84 -9.75
C TYR A 5 15.55 -12.85 -8.59
N ARG A 6 16.65 -13.60 -8.44
CA ARG A 6 16.86 -14.53 -7.34
C ARG A 6 16.88 -13.83 -5.99
N ASN A 7 17.55 -12.68 -5.91
CA ASN A 7 17.62 -11.86 -4.72
C ASN A 7 16.26 -11.28 -4.34
N GLY A 8 15.48 -10.82 -5.32
CA GLY A 8 14.09 -10.39 -5.08
C GLY A 8 13.22 -11.49 -4.49
N LEU A 9 13.34 -12.72 -4.98
CA LEU A 9 12.60 -13.86 -4.42
C LEU A 9 13.09 -14.22 -3.01
N ALA A 10 14.38 -14.13 -2.74
CA ALA A 10 14.94 -14.36 -1.40
C ALA A 10 14.42 -13.33 -0.39
N VAL A 11 14.30 -12.05 -0.78
CA VAL A 11 13.68 -11.00 0.04
C VAL A 11 12.20 -11.31 0.32
N VAL A 12 11.48 -11.87 -0.65
CA VAL A 12 10.08 -12.28 -0.47
C VAL A 12 9.97 -13.43 0.52
N ASP A 13 10.82 -14.46 0.38
CA ASP A 13 10.84 -15.62 1.27
C ASP A 13 11.16 -15.22 2.72
N ALA A 14 12.22 -14.45 2.90
CA ALA A 14 12.59 -13.91 4.22
C ALA A 14 11.49 -13.00 4.82
N SER A 15 10.76 -12.24 3.97
CA SER A 15 9.62 -11.43 4.42
C SER A 15 8.43 -12.30 4.85
N LEU A 16 8.23 -13.44 4.20
CA LEU A 16 7.22 -14.43 4.59
C LEU A 16 7.56 -15.03 5.97
N ASP A 17 8.82 -15.28 6.26
CA ASP A 17 9.22 -15.82 7.56
C ASP A 17 9.02 -14.80 8.69
N VAL A 18 9.33 -13.51 8.45
CA VAL A 18 8.98 -12.42 9.37
C VAL A 18 7.45 -12.35 9.60
N PHE A 19 6.66 -12.50 8.54
CA PHE A 19 5.20 -12.51 8.64
C PHE A 19 4.68 -13.74 9.37
N ARG A 20 5.23 -14.95 9.10
CA ARG A 20 4.87 -16.19 9.79
C ARG A 20 5.16 -16.15 11.27
N ALA A 21 6.25 -15.49 11.66
CA ALA A 21 6.58 -15.29 13.08
C ALA A 21 5.55 -14.41 13.81
N ARG A 22 4.83 -13.53 13.08
CA ARG A 22 3.84 -12.59 13.65
C ARG A 22 2.60 -12.41 12.76
N PRO A 23 1.76 -13.47 12.60
CA PRO A 23 0.57 -13.39 11.74
C PRO A 23 -0.47 -12.37 12.22
N GLY A 24 -0.39 -11.94 13.47
CA GLY A 24 -1.23 -10.87 14.02
C GLY A 24 -1.08 -9.52 13.33
N LEU A 25 0.00 -9.29 12.56
CA LEU A 25 0.14 -8.08 11.74
C LEU A 25 -0.90 -7.99 10.62
N ALA A 26 -1.46 -9.13 10.18
CA ALA A 26 -2.54 -9.17 9.19
C ALA A 26 -3.84 -8.47 9.64
N ILE A 27 -4.02 -8.29 10.96
CA ILE A 27 -5.21 -7.59 11.48
C ILE A 27 -5.22 -6.12 11.07
N LEU A 28 -4.05 -5.49 10.90
CA LEU A 28 -3.95 -4.07 10.57
C LEU A 28 -4.52 -3.74 9.18
N PRO A 29 -4.13 -4.43 8.08
CA PRO A 29 -4.79 -4.23 6.79
C PRO A 29 -6.27 -4.63 6.77
N LEU A 30 -6.68 -5.64 7.53
CA LEU A 30 -8.11 -5.98 7.65
C LEU A 30 -8.90 -4.85 8.30
N LEU A 31 -8.38 -4.26 9.38
CA LEU A 31 -8.99 -3.09 10.00
C LEU A 31 -9.01 -1.89 9.05
N SER A 32 -7.96 -1.72 8.23
CA SER A 32 -7.92 -0.69 7.18
C SER A 32 -9.05 -0.88 6.16
N LEU A 33 -9.26 -2.09 5.67
CA LEU A 33 -10.35 -2.40 4.73
C LEU A 33 -11.73 -2.10 5.33
N ILE A 34 -11.96 -2.51 6.58
CA ILE A 34 -13.21 -2.22 7.30
C ILE A 34 -13.40 -0.72 7.48
N ALA A 35 -12.36 0.00 7.90
CA ALA A 35 -12.42 1.45 8.13
C ALA A 35 -12.68 2.22 6.82
N VAL A 36 -12.00 1.89 5.73
CA VAL A 36 -12.24 2.49 4.41
C VAL A 36 -13.65 2.15 3.93
N GLY A 37 -14.05 0.89 3.98
CA GLY A 37 -15.39 0.44 3.57
C GLY A 37 -16.50 1.15 4.36
N SER A 38 -16.35 1.26 5.67
CA SER A 38 -17.31 1.98 6.55
C SER A 38 -17.37 3.47 6.21
N ALA A 39 -16.23 4.10 5.95
CA ALA A 39 -16.18 5.51 5.57
C ALA A 39 -16.88 5.76 4.23
N TYR A 40 -16.61 4.93 3.21
CA TYR A 40 -17.29 5.03 1.91
C TYR A 40 -18.80 4.73 2.03
N ALA A 41 -19.20 3.76 2.84
CA ALA A 41 -20.60 3.47 3.11
C ALA A 41 -21.29 4.69 3.75
N ALA A 42 -20.66 5.32 4.74
CA ALA A 42 -21.19 6.54 5.37
C ALA A 42 -21.34 7.71 4.38
N VAL A 43 -20.32 7.92 3.51
CA VAL A 43 -20.38 8.93 2.45
C VAL A 43 -21.48 8.61 1.44
N GLY A 44 -21.61 7.35 1.02
CA GLY A 44 -22.68 6.91 0.11
C GLY A 44 -24.08 7.14 0.70
N VAL A 45 -24.28 6.78 1.97
CA VAL A 45 -25.55 7.06 2.68
C VAL A 45 -25.82 8.56 2.75
N ALA A 46 -24.81 9.38 3.04
CA ALA A 46 -24.97 10.84 3.06
C ALA A 46 -25.36 11.40 1.69
N ILE A 47 -24.70 10.97 0.62
CA ILE A 47 -25.02 11.37 -0.77
C ILE A 47 -26.48 11.03 -1.12
N LEU A 48 -26.94 9.84 -0.77
CA LEU A 48 -28.31 9.40 -1.01
C LEU A 48 -29.30 10.18 -0.14
N HIS A 49 -29.00 10.36 1.15
CA HIS A 49 -29.87 11.05 2.10
C HIS A 49 -30.11 12.53 1.72
N TYR A 50 -29.06 13.22 1.29
CA TYR A 50 -29.15 14.62 0.85
C TYR A 50 -29.50 14.80 -0.62
N GLY A 51 -29.80 13.74 -1.36
CA GLY A 51 -30.18 13.80 -2.77
C GLY A 51 -29.07 14.31 -3.70
N LEU A 52 -27.80 14.19 -3.30
CA LEU A 52 -26.65 14.72 -4.04
C LEU A 52 -26.22 13.84 -5.20
N LEU A 53 -26.81 12.65 -5.37
CA LEU A 53 -26.40 11.70 -6.40
C LEU A 53 -26.41 12.32 -7.81
N GLY A 54 -27.49 13.03 -8.18
CA GLY A 54 -27.55 13.75 -9.45
C GLY A 54 -26.43 14.78 -9.60
N ALA A 55 -26.15 15.54 -8.55
CA ALA A 55 -25.12 16.58 -8.57
C ALA A 55 -23.70 16.00 -8.77
N VAL A 56 -23.41 14.82 -8.22
CA VAL A 56 -22.11 14.14 -8.43
C VAL A 56 -21.87 13.82 -9.90
N PHE A 57 -22.94 13.51 -10.67
CA PHE A 57 -22.80 13.18 -12.08
C PHE A 57 -22.92 14.38 -13.03
N THR A 58 -23.54 15.48 -12.61
CA THR A 58 -23.83 16.63 -13.47
C THR A 58 -23.03 17.90 -13.14
N ASN A 59 -22.40 17.95 -11.98
CA ASN A 59 -21.63 19.12 -11.52
C ASN A 59 -20.17 18.73 -11.25
N ASP A 60 -19.27 19.28 -12.05
CA ASP A 60 -17.84 18.98 -11.97
C ASP A 60 -17.22 19.31 -10.60
N LEU A 61 -17.62 20.41 -9.99
CA LEU A 61 -17.12 20.80 -8.67
C LEU A 61 -17.51 19.79 -7.60
N VAL A 62 -18.76 19.30 -7.63
CA VAL A 62 -19.24 18.26 -6.71
C VAL A 62 -18.52 16.94 -6.97
N ARG A 63 -18.34 16.56 -8.23
CA ARG A 63 -17.64 15.35 -8.66
C ARG A 63 -16.18 15.35 -8.17
N TYR A 64 -15.44 16.43 -8.47
CA TYR A 64 -14.03 16.53 -8.06
C TYR A 64 -13.87 16.67 -6.54
N GLY A 65 -14.81 17.36 -5.88
CA GLY A 65 -14.85 17.42 -4.43
C GLY A 65 -15.08 16.08 -3.77
N ALA A 66 -16.01 15.27 -4.31
CA ALA A 66 -16.26 13.91 -3.85
C ALA A 66 -15.04 13.00 -4.08
N MET A 67 -14.39 13.14 -5.24
CA MET A 67 -13.15 12.42 -5.56
C MET A 67 -12.02 12.77 -4.59
N PHE A 68 -11.80 14.05 -4.33
CA PHE A 68 -10.80 14.52 -3.36
C PHE A 68 -11.08 13.96 -1.97
N ALA A 69 -12.33 14.04 -1.49
CA ALA A 69 -12.72 13.50 -0.20
C ALA A 69 -12.48 11.99 -0.12
N GLY A 70 -12.85 11.23 -1.15
CA GLY A 70 -12.60 9.81 -1.24
C GLY A 70 -11.12 9.46 -1.19
N LEU A 71 -10.28 10.16 -1.96
CA LEU A 71 -8.83 9.99 -1.96
C LEU A 71 -8.20 10.37 -0.61
N ALA A 72 -8.67 11.45 0.02
CA ALA A 72 -8.19 11.88 1.33
C ALA A 72 -8.52 10.85 2.42
N ILE A 73 -9.74 10.31 2.43
CA ILE A 73 -10.16 9.25 3.35
C ILE A 73 -9.30 7.99 3.13
N SER A 74 -9.23 7.50 1.90
CA SER A 74 -8.46 6.29 1.57
C SER A 74 -6.99 6.42 1.93
N SER A 75 -6.37 7.56 1.58
CA SER A 75 -4.98 7.84 1.90
C SER A 75 -4.75 7.96 3.41
N SER A 76 -5.62 8.67 4.14
CA SER A 76 -5.49 8.82 5.60
C SER A 76 -5.55 7.47 6.31
N VAL A 77 -6.55 6.66 5.99
CA VAL A 77 -6.73 5.34 6.60
C VAL A 77 -5.60 4.40 6.16
N GLY A 78 -5.29 4.35 4.87
CA GLY A 78 -4.24 3.48 4.33
C GLY A 78 -2.87 3.79 4.93
N VAL A 79 -2.46 5.05 4.95
CA VAL A 79 -1.17 5.47 5.53
C VAL A 79 -1.14 5.24 7.04
N PHE A 80 -2.24 5.46 7.76
CA PHE A 80 -2.32 5.21 9.19
C PHE A 80 -2.05 3.74 9.55
N PHE A 81 -2.73 2.81 8.89
CA PHE A 81 -2.52 1.38 9.15
C PHE A 81 -1.17 0.89 8.61
N ASN A 82 -0.70 1.41 7.49
CA ASN A 82 0.64 1.12 6.99
C ASN A 82 1.73 1.61 7.93
N ALA A 83 1.57 2.78 8.54
CA ALA A 83 2.47 3.30 9.56
C ALA A 83 2.52 2.37 10.78
N ALA A 84 1.39 1.81 11.20
CA ALA A 84 1.34 0.82 12.25
C ALA A 84 2.12 -0.46 11.89
N VAL A 85 1.99 -0.97 10.66
CA VAL A 85 2.76 -2.14 10.18
C VAL A 85 4.26 -1.83 10.15
N VAL A 86 4.66 -0.68 9.60
CA VAL A 86 6.06 -0.25 9.53
C VAL A 86 6.68 -0.16 10.92
N HIS A 87 5.97 0.43 11.90
CA HIS A 87 6.44 0.49 13.28
C HIS A 87 6.68 -0.91 13.86
N CYS A 88 5.72 -1.82 13.69
CA CYS A 88 5.84 -3.18 14.17
C CYS A 88 7.00 -3.93 13.49
N ALA A 89 7.16 -3.80 12.17
CA ALA A 89 8.25 -4.41 11.43
C ALA A 89 9.62 -3.87 11.89
N SER A 90 9.76 -2.56 12.02
CA SER A 90 11.00 -1.94 12.50
C SER A 90 11.40 -2.42 13.89
N ARG A 91 10.44 -2.51 14.82
CA ARG A 91 10.67 -3.04 16.18
C ARG A 91 11.09 -4.51 16.16
N GLN A 92 10.48 -5.30 15.28
CA GLN A 92 10.83 -6.71 15.13
C GLN A 92 12.25 -6.89 14.59
N PHE A 93 12.69 -6.04 13.66
CA PHE A 93 14.08 -6.05 13.17
C PHE A 93 15.09 -5.72 14.28
N ASP A 94 14.70 -4.90 15.24
CA ASP A 94 15.50 -4.62 16.44
C ASP A 94 15.42 -5.73 17.51
N GLY A 95 14.80 -6.88 17.23
CA GLY A 95 14.59 -7.98 18.16
C GLY A 95 13.64 -7.64 19.32
N LYS A 96 12.87 -6.56 19.21
CA LYS A 96 11.94 -6.11 20.26
C LYS A 96 10.55 -6.69 20.05
N GLU A 97 9.91 -7.09 21.15
CA GLU A 97 8.50 -7.45 21.07
C GLU A 97 7.63 -6.24 20.75
N THR A 98 6.59 -6.47 19.94
CA THR A 98 5.62 -5.45 19.56
C THR A 98 4.26 -6.07 19.31
N SER A 99 3.22 -5.30 19.53
CA SER A 99 1.84 -5.68 19.28
C SER A 99 1.19 -4.75 18.25
N ALA A 100 0.05 -5.17 17.69
CA ALA A 100 -0.75 -4.30 16.81
C ALA A 100 -1.17 -3.00 17.52
N ARG A 101 -1.37 -3.03 18.84
CA ARG A 101 -1.69 -1.84 19.63
C ARG A 101 -0.55 -0.84 19.66
N ASP A 102 0.69 -1.31 19.81
CA ASP A 102 1.88 -0.45 19.80
C ASP A 102 2.04 0.22 18.44
N GLY A 103 1.79 -0.55 17.35
CA GLY A 103 1.77 0.00 16.00
C GLY A 103 0.70 1.10 15.83
N LEU A 104 -0.52 0.86 16.29
CA LEU A 104 -1.61 1.84 16.22
C LEU A 104 -1.31 3.09 17.08
N ALA A 105 -0.71 2.92 18.25
CA ALA A 105 -0.28 4.04 19.08
C ALA A 105 0.79 4.89 18.37
N ALA A 106 1.80 4.26 17.77
CA ALA A 106 2.83 4.95 17.00
C ALA A 106 2.25 5.69 15.78
N ALA A 107 1.29 5.08 15.07
CA ALA A 107 0.57 5.73 13.97
C ALA A 107 -0.25 6.94 14.46
N TRP A 108 -0.89 6.81 15.63
CA TRP A 108 -1.63 7.92 16.24
C TRP A 108 -0.73 9.08 16.65
N ASP A 109 0.47 8.81 17.13
CA ASP A 109 1.47 9.84 17.43
C ASP A 109 1.91 10.59 16.17
N ALA A 110 1.98 9.90 15.02
CA ALA A 110 2.30 10.48 13.70
C ALA A 110 1.07 11.04 12.94
N ARG A 111 -0.11 11.12 13.57
CA ARG A 111 -1.38 11.49 12.88
C ARG A 111 -1.34 12.84 12.15
N ARG A 112 -0.56 13.80 12.64
CA ARG A 112 -0.44 15.12 12.00
C ARG A 112 0.30 15.04 10.66
N GLU A 113 1.39 14.29 10.63
CA GLU A 113 2.20 14.02 9.45
C GLU A 113 1.39 13.20 8.45
N ILE A 114 0.70 12.17 8.93
CA ILE A 114 -0.21 11.34 8.12
C ILE A 114 -1.32 12.20 7.50
N ALA A 115 -1.94 13.09 8.27
CA ALA A 115 -3.01 13.97 7.75
C ALA A 115 -2.48 14.93 6.67
N LYS A 116 -1.33 15.58 6.91
CA LYS A 116 -0.69 16.44 5.91
C LYS A 116 -0.38 15.67 4.63
N TRP A 117 0.21 14.49 4.78
CA TRP A 117 0.54 13.62 3.66
C TRP A 117 -0.70 13.21 2.87
N SER A 118 -1.76 12.82 3.56
CA SER A 118 -3.02 12.39 2.93
C SER A 118 -3.69 13.49 2.13
N LEU A 119 -3.64 14.73 2.64
CA LEU A 119 -4.16 15.89 1.90
C LEU A 119 -3.34 16.17 0.64
N VAL A 120 -2.01 16.09 0.70
CA VAL A 120 -1.14 16.25 -0.47
C VAL A 120 -1.40 15.16 -1.50
N SER A 121 -1.47 13.90 -1.07
CA SER A 121 -1.75 12.77 -1.95
C SER A 121 -3.12 12.89 -2.61
N ALA A 122 -4.15 13.30 -1.86
CA ALA A 122 -5.50 13.52 -2.40
C ALA A 122 -5.52 14.68 -3.40
N THR A 123 -4.81 15.78 -3.11
CA THR A 123 -4.70 16.92 -4.02
C THR A 123 -4.05 16.51 -5.34
N ILE A 124 -2.91 15.83 -5.29
CA ILE A 124 -2.19 15.39 -6.49
C ILE A 124 -3.03 14.38 -7.27
N GLY A 125 -3.63 13.38 -6.58
CA GLY A 125 -4.51 12.41 -7.23
C GLY A 125 -5.72 13.05 -7.91
N THR A 126 -6.33 14.04 -7.28
CA THR A 126 -7.45 14.77 -7.87
C THR A 126 -7.01 15.61 -9.07
N LEU A 127 -5.88 16.31 -8.97
CA LEU A 127 -5.34 17.09 -10.11
C LEU A 127 -5.01 16.21 -11.30
N LEU A 128 -4.43 15.04 -11.08
CA LEU A 128 -4.15 14.07 -12.14
C LEU A 128 -5.44 13.55 -12.79
N TYR A 129 -6.49 13.34 -12.00
CA TYR A 129 -7.80 12.95 -12.51
C TYR A 129 -8.44 14.06 -13.34
N VAL A 130 -8.43 15.30 -12.84
CA VAL A 130 -8.95 16.48 -13.58
C VAL A 130 -8.22 16.67 -14.92
N ALA A 131 -6.90 16.49 -14.92
CA ALA A 131 -6.11 16.60 -16.15
C ALA A 131 -6.48 15.54 -17.18
N GLU A 132 -6.75 14.31 -16.76
CA GLU A 132 -7.21 13.24 -17.67
C GLU A 132 -8.61 13.50 -18.19
N ASP A 133 -9.53 13.92 -17.32
CA ASP A 133 -10.93 14.17 -17.68
C ASP A 133 -11.08 15.29 -18.72
N ASN A 134 -10.22 16.30 -18.66
CA ASN A 134 -10.24 17.44 -19.60
C ASN A 134 -9.39 17.25 -20.87
N ALA A 135 -8.54 16.22 -20.93
CA ALA A 135 -7.68 15.93 -22.09
C ALA A 135 -7.63 14.42 -22.37
N PRO A 136 -8.75 13.82 -22.83
CA PRO A 136 -8.81 12.37 -23.09
C PRO A 136 -7.79 11.96 -24.17
N GLY A 137 -7.05 10.88 -23.91
CA GLY A 137 -6.00 10.36 -24.78
C GLY A 137 -4.59 10.85 -24.41
N VAL A 138 -4.30 12.11 -24.57
CA VAL A 138 -3.00 12.70 -24.13
C VAL A 138 -2.92 12.72 -22.60
N GLY A 139 -4.05 13.03 -21.94
CA GLY A 139 -4.14 13.04 -20.48
C GLY A 139 -3.89 11.68 -19.85
N THR A 140 -4.34 10.59 -20.45
CA THR A 140 -4.16 9.23 -19.90
C THR A 140 -2.69 8.83 -19.86
N LEU A 141 -1.92 9.08 -20.93
CA LEU A 141 -0.49 8.79 -20.96
C LEU A 141 0.27 9.66 -19.97
N THR A 142 0.00 10.96 -19.97
CA THR A 142 0.62 11.91 -19.05
C THR A 142 0.33 11.52 -17.60
N ARG A 143 -0.93 11.19 -17.27
CA ARG A 143 -1.31 10.71 -15.95
C ARG A 143 -0.55 9.45 -15.55
N SER A 144 -0.43 8.47 -16.45
CA SER A 144 0.28 7.22 -16.17
C SER A 144 1.75 7.47 -15.83
N ILE A 145 2.43 8.34 -16.58
CA ILE A 145 3.83 8.72 -16.32
C ILE A 145 3.94 9.48 -14.99
N LEU A 146 3.06 10.45 -14.73
CA LEU A 146 3.06 11.22 -13.49
C LEU A 146 2.71 10.34 -12.28
N ASN A 147 1.75 9.43 -12.40
CA ASN A 147 1.42 8.46 -11.36
C ASN A 147 2.61 7.53 -11.05
N LEU A 148 3.32 7.06 -12.07
CA LEU A 148 4.52 6.26 -11.88
C LEU A 148 5.58 7.06 -11.13
N GLY A 149 5.93 8.26 -11.62
CA GLY A 149 6.90 9.14 -10.96
C GLY A 149 6.50 9.49 -9.53
N TRP A 150 5.22 9.80 -9.29
CA TRP A 150 4.69 10.02 -7.95
C TRP A 150 4.82 8.78 -7.06
N GLY A 151 4.47 7.59 -7.59
CA GLY A 151 4.59 6.32 -6.88
C GLY A 151 6.03 6.01 -6.46
N LEU A 152 7.00 6.24 -7.35
CA LEU A 152 8.43 6.05 -7.07
C LEU A 152 8.93 7.04 -6.01
N LEU A 153 8.61 8.32 -6.16
CA LEU A 153 9.00 9.37 -5.21
C LEU A 153 8.44 9.11 -3.82
N THR A 154 7.25 8.54 -3.74
CA THR A 154 6.52 8.32 -2.49
C THR A 154 6.65 6.91 -1.91
N PHE A 155 7.46 6.06 -2.54
CA PHE A 155 7.56 4.65 -2.20
C PHE A 155 7.93 4.40 -0.72
N PHE A 156 8.83 5.22 -0.18
CA PHE A 156 9.29 5.13 1.21
C PHE A 156 8.69 6.18 2.15
N VAL A 157 7.70 6.94 1.73
CA VAL A 157 7.14 8.02 2.56
C VAL A 157 6.61 7.50 3.89
N VAL A 158 5.95 6.34 3.91
CA VAL A 158 5.42 5.77 5.16
C VAL A 158 6.56 5.39 6.14
N PRO A 159 7.61 4.64 5.74
CA PRO A 159 8.81 4.49 6.56
C PRO A 159 9.40 5.82 7.06
N VAL A 160 9.57 6.82 6.19
CA VAL A 160 10.11 8.15 6.59
C VAL A 160 9.27 8.81 7.67
N ILE A 161 7.94 8.83 7.51
CA ILE A 161 7.03 9.44 8.49
C ILE A 161 7.15 8.76 9.86
N VAL A 162 7.30 7.43 9.88
CA VAL A 162 7.35 6.64 11.12
C VAL A 162 8.71 6.72 11.80
N THR A 163 9.79 6.63 11.01
CA THR A 163 11.15 6.50 11.53
C THR A 163 11.78 7.86 11.82
N ASP A 164 11.71 8.80 10.87
CA ASP A 164 12.49 10.03 10.91
C ASP A 164 11.74 11.22 11.51
N ARG A 165 10.40 11.21 11.45
CA ARG A 165 9.52 12.26 12.02
C ARG A 165 10.01 13.68 11.73
N THR A 166 10.40 13.96 10.48
CA THR A 166 11.00 15.25 10.10
C THR A 166 10.06 16.43 10.22
N GLY A 167 8.75 16.19 10.25
CA GLY A 167 7.68 17.20 10.34
C GLY A 167 7.53 18.09 9.10
N SER A 168 8.38 17.89 8.08
CA SER A 168 8.39 18.65 6.82
C SER A 168 8.14 17.73 5.63
N LEU A 169 7.04 17.93 4.94
CA LEU A 169 6.66 17.19 3.71
C LEU A 169 7.77 17.19 2.65
N ARG A 170 8.46 18.34 2.48
CA ARG A 170 9.56 18.43 1.51
C ARG A 170 10.73 17.55 1.90
N SER A 171 11.06 17.48 3.17
CA SER A 171 12.11 16.61 3.69
C SER A 171 11.73 15.14 3.57
N GLU A 172 10.48 14.79 3.86
CA GLU A 172 9.93 13.44 3.75
C GLU A 172 9.97 12.94 2.29
N LEU A 173 9.53 13.76 1.34
CA LEU A 173 9.59 13.45 -0.09
C LEU A 173 11.02 13.29 -0.59
N ARG A 174 11.92 14.20 -0.20
CA ARG A 174 13.33 14.12 -0.60
C ARG A 174 13.97 12.85 -0.08
N LYS A 175 13.81 12.53 1.21
CA LYS A 175 14.35 11.31 1.80
C LYS A 175 13.79 10.05 1.16
N SER A 176 12.48 10.03 0.86
CA SER A 176 11.86 8.91 0.16
C SER A 176 12.43 8.73 -1.24
N GLY A 177 12.60 9.82 -2.00
CA GLY A 177 13.19 9.78 -3.33
C GLY A 177 14.66 9.37 -3.32
N ASP A 178 15.46 9.90 -2.38
CA ASP A 178 16.88 9.56 -2.23
C ASP A 178 17.05 8.08 -1.83
N ALA A 179 16.23 7.56 -0.92
CA ALA A 179 16.23 6.15 -0.53
C ALA A 179 15.82 5.25 -1.71
N PHE A 180 14.80 5.65 -2.47
CA PHE A 180 14.37 4.91 -3.66
C PHE A 180 15.47 4.87 -4.72
N ALA A 181 16.17 5.99 -4.96
CA ALA A 181 17.25 6.04 -5.94
C ALA A 181 18.41 5.09 -5.59
N ARG A 182 18.68 4.89 -4.30
CA ARG A 182 19.72 3.95 -3.82
C ARG A 182 19.30 2.48 -3.91
N THR A 183 18.01 2.18 -3.80
CA THR A 183 17.46 0.81 -3.75
C THR A 183 16.49 0.53 -4.89
N TRP A 184 16.63 1.25 -6.00
CA TRP A 184 15.61 1.22 -7.05
C TRP A 184 15.44 -0.18 -7.68
N GLY A 185 16.54 -0.89 -7.94
CA GLY A 185 16.51 -2.22 -8.52
C GLY A 185 15.85 -3.25 -7.62
N GLU A 186 16.26 -3.26 -6.35
CA GLU A 186 15.78 -4.14 -5.30
C GLU A 186 14.31 -3.86 -4.95
N SER A 187 13.95 -2.57 -4.88
CA SER A 187 12.57 -2.14 -4.60
C SER A 187 11.59 -2.64 -5.64
N ILE A 188 11.93 -2.52 -6.92
CA ILE A 188 11.10 -2.99 -8.03
C ILE A 188 11.05 -4.52 -8.04
N THR A 189 12.20 -5.19 -7.90
CA THR A 189 12.28 -6.65 -7.96
C THR A 189 11.52 -7.29 -6.81
N ALA A 190 11.64 -6.76 -5.60
CA ALA A 190 10.89 -7.24 -4.43
C ALA A 190 9.38 -7.04 -4.58
N ALA A 191 8.95 -5.84 -5.02
CA ALA A 191 7.54 -5.57 -5.25
C ALA A 191 6.93 -6.48 -6.32
N PHE A 192 7.66 -6.72 -7.43
CA PHE A 192 7.25 -7.63 -8.49
C PHE A 192 7.23 -9.08 -8.02
N GLY A 193 8.22 -9.50 -7.22
CA GLY A 193 8.32 -10.86 -6.67
C GLY A 193 7.13 -11.21 -5.78
N ILE A 194 6.71 -10.31 -4.87
CA ILE A 194 5.52 -10.49 -4.03
C ILE A 194 4.27 -10.65 -4.90
N GLY A 195 4.10 -9.78 -5.89
CA GLY A 195 2.97 -9.85 -6.83
C GLY A 195 2.93 -11.19 -7.57
N LEU A 196 4.06 -11.63 -8.12
CA LEU A 196 4.15 -12.87 -8.89
C LEU A 196 3.91 -14.10 -8.02
N ALA A 197 4.44 -14.15 -6.78
CA ALA A 197 4.26 -15.26 -5.86
C ALA A 197 2.78 -15.44 -5.46
N LEU A 198 2.04 -14.36 -5.28
CA LEU A 198 0.64 -14.40 -4.85
C LEU A 198 -0.36 -14.38 -6.02
N PHE A 199 0.10 -14.12 -7.24
CA PHE A 199 -0.75 -14.05 -8.44
C PHE A 199 -1.62 -15.30 -8.67
N PRO A 200 -1.10 -16.55 -8.57
CA PRO A 200 -1.93 -17.74 -8.81
C PRO A 200 -3.10 -17.86 -7.83
N VAL A 201 -2.89 -17.50 -6.55
CA VAL A 201 -3.94 -17.54 -5.52
C VAL A 201 -4.98 -16.46 -5.77
N THR A 202 -4.55 -15.25 -6.13
CA THR A 202 -5.44 -14.14 -6.50
C THR A 202 -6.28 -14.52 -7.72
N LEU A 203 -5.65 -15.09 -8.74
CA LEU A 203 -6.32 -15.53 -9.97
C LEU A 203 -7.37 -16.61 -9.68
N ALA A 204 -7.04 -17.60 -8.84
CA ALA A 204 -7.99 -18.62 -8.43
C ALA A 204 -9.21 -18.01 -7.72
N GLY A 205 -9.00 -17.06 -6.81
CA GLY A 205 -10.08 -16.33 -6.14
C GLY A 205 -10.96 -15.54 -7.12
N ILE A 206 -10.37 -14.84 -8.08
CA ILE A 206 -11.10 -14.12 -9.13
C ILE A 206 -11.89 -15.09 -10.01
N CYS A 207 -11.29 -16.20 -10.44
CA CYS A 207 -11.99 -17.23 -11.23
C CYS A 207 -13.20 -17.79 -10.48
N MET A 208 -13.07 -18.05 -9.15
CA MET A 208 -14.21 -18.49 -8.33
C MET A 208 -15.33 -17.45 -8.29
N LEU A 209 -15.00 -16.16 -8.15
CA LEU A 209 -15.99 -15.07 -8.18
C LEU A 209 -16.69 -15.00 -9.55
N VAL A 210 -15.96 -15.13 -10.64
CA VAL A 210 -16.54 -15.13 -12.01
C VAL A 210 -17.45 -16.33 -12.20
N VAL A 211 -17.03 -17.54 -11.78
CA VAL A 211 -17.87 -18.74 -11.87
C VAL A 211 -19.13 -18.60 -11.01
N ALA A 212 -18.99 -18.05 -9.79
CA ALA A 212 -20.14 -17.79 -8.93
C ALA A 212 -21.15 -16.85 -9.57
N TYR A 213 -20.67 -15.81 -10.27
CA TYR A 213 -21.53 -14.84 -10.93
C TYR A 213 -22.20 -15.37 -12.21
N VAL A 214 -21.43 -16.11 -13.04
CA VAL A 214 -21.89 -16.48 -14.40
C VAL A 214 -22.65 -17.81 -14.43
N SER A 215 -22.18 -18.80 -13.67
CA SER A 215 -22.60 -20.20 -13.87
C SER A 215 -23.27 -20.84 -12.67
N ALA A 216 -23.07 -20.30 -11.46
CA ALA A 216 -23.60 -20.90 -10.25
C ALA A 216 -24.94 -20.29 -9.83
N THR A 217 -25.81 -21.13 -9.27
CA THR A 217 -27.11 -20.71 -8.71
C THR A 217 -27.28 -21.26 -7.30
N GLY A 218 -28.07 -20.55 -6.48
CA GLY A 218 -28.38 -21.00 -5.12
C GLY A 218 -27.15 -21.06 -4.21
N LEU A 219 -27.08 -22.07 -3.35
CA LEU A 219 -26.06 -22.24 -2.32
C LEU A 219 -24.64 -22.35 -2.90
N THR A 220 -24.48 -22.95 -4.06
CA THR A 220 -23.18 -23.09 -4.74
C THR A 220 -22.61 -21.74 -5.18
N ALA A 221 -23.45 -20.81 -5.67
CA ALA A 221 -23.02 -19.45 -6.02
C ALA A 221 -22.53 -18.72 -4.77
N TYR A 222 -23.27 -18.76 -3.67
CA TYR A 222 -22.86 -18.11 -2.42
C TYR A 222 -21.57 -18.74 -1.86
N GLY A 223 -21.43 -20.07 -1.89
CA GLY A 223 -20.23 -20.77 -1.42
C GLY A 223 -18.98 -20.40 -2.22
N LEU A 224 -19.06 -20.45 -3.55
CA LEU A 224 -17.95 -20.07 -4.44
C LEU A 224 -17.63 -18.57 -4.32
N GLY A 225 -18.65 -17.72 -4.24
CA GLY A 225 -18.46 -16.27 -4.07
C GLY A 225 -17.78 -15.93 -2.75
N ALA A 226 -18.22 -16.55 -1.64
CA ALA A 226 -17.62 -16.35 -0.32
C ALA A 226 -16.16 -16.85 -0.29
N LEU A 227 -15.87 -18.04 -0.84
CA LEU A 227 -14.53 -18.59 -0.87
C LEU A 227 -13.60 -17.78 -1.78
N GLY A 228 -14.06 -17.43 -2.98
CA GLY A 228 -13.31 -16.58 -3.91
C GLY A 228 -13.02 -15.20 -3.33
N GLY A 229 -14.00 -14.56 -2.71
CA GLY A 229 -13.84 -13.29 -2.00
C GLY A 229 -12.84 -13.37 -0.85
N LEU A 230 -12.92 -14.44 -0.03
CA LEU A 230 -11.98 -14.68 1.05
C LEU A 230 -10.54 -14.83 0.54
N LEU A 231 -10.32 -15.60 -0.54
CA LEU A 231 -9.00 -15.75 -1.15
C LEU A 231 -8.44 -14.43 -1.66
N VAL A 232 -9.23 -13.63 -2.35
CA VAL A 232 -8.80 -12.31 -2.85
C VAL A 232 -8.45 -11.39 -1.68
N VAL A 233 -9.30 -11.29 -0.66
CA VAL A 233 -9.03 -10.44 0.52
C VAL A 233 -7.78 -10.93 1.26
N ALA A 234 -7.63 -12.22 1.48
CA ALA A 234 -6.45 -12.79 2.14
C ALA A 234 -5.17 -12.44 1.36
N THR A 235 -5.19 -12.58 0.04
CA THR A 235 -4.03 -12.26 -0.81
C THR A 235 -3.69 -10.76 -0.76
N LEU A 236 -4.69 -9.88 -0.80
CA LEU A 236 -4.48 -8.44 -0.67
C LEU A 236 -3.86 -8.07 0.68
N VAL A 237 -4.35 -8.66 1.77
CA VAL A 237 -3.82 -8.44 3.13
C VAL A 237 -2.37 -8.89 3.22
N VAL A 238 -2.05 -10.09 2.74
CA VAL A 238 -0.68 -10.62 2.76
C VAL A 238 0.25 -9.75 1.92
N THR A 239 -0.14 -9.40 0.69
CA THR A 239 0.63 -8.51 -0.19
C THR A 239 0.94 -7.17 0.49
N GLN A 240 -0.05 -6.59 1.16
CA GLN A 240 0.11 -5.32 1.86
C GLN A 240 1.11 -5.40 3.01
N VAL A 241 1.01 -6.43 3.84
CA VAL A 241 1.93 -6.62 4.98
C VAL A 241 3.35 -6.88 4.48
N LEU A 242 3.53 -7.83 3.56
CA LEU A 242 4.85 -8.14 2.99
C LEU A 242 5.47 -6.92 2.32
N GLY A 243 4.68 -6.17 1.55
CA GLY A 243 5.13 -4.93 0.93
C GLY A 243 5.62 -3.90 1.93
N MET A 244 4.98 -3.76 3.11
CA MET A 244 5.44 -2.83 4.15
C MET A 244 6.67 -3.35 4.89
N ILE A 245 6.77 -4.66 5.15
CA ILE A 245 7.96 -5.28 5.75
C ILE A 245 9.19 -5.03 4.85
N VAL A 246 9.07 -5.34 3.56
CA VAL A 246 10.15 -5.13 2.58
C VAL A 246 10.54 -3.66 2.49
N ARG A 247 9.57 -2.76 2.35
CA ARG A 247 9.85 -1.31 2.30
C ARG A 247 10.56 -0.81 3.55
N THR A 248 10.21 -1.33 4.73
CA THR A 248 10.87 -0.95 5.99
C THR A 248 12.32 -1.43 6.00
N ALA A 249 12.59 -2.67 5.57
CA ALA A 249 13.93 -3.22 5.51
C ALA A 249 14.81 -2.47 4.50
N LEU A 250 14.30 -2.24 3.28
CA LEU A 250 15.00 -1.50 2.22
C LEU A 250 15.25 -0.04 2.62
N TYR A 251 14.32 0.58 3.34
CA TYR A 251 14.51 1.95 3.83
C TYR A 251 15.66 2.02 4.86
N ARG A 252 15.73 1.09 5.80
CA ARG A 252 16.83 1.01 6.77
C ARG A 252 18.16 0.74 6.07
N TYR A 253 18.17 -0.13 5.09
CA TYR A 253 19.38 -0.34 4.28
C TYR A 253 19.82 0.94 3.56
N ALA A 254 18.90 1.65 2.92
CA ALA A 254 19.20 2.89 2.20
C ALA A 254 19.70 4.03 3.10
N THR A 255 19.28 4.08 4.38
CA THR A 255 19.63 5.16 5.33
C THR A 255 20.83 4.82 6.18
N ASP A 256 20.86 3.62 6.73
CA ASP A 256 21.80 3.22 7.78
C ASP A 256 22.87 2.26 7.25
N GLY A 257 22.69 1.70 6.05
CA GLY A 257 23.56 0.66 5.48
C GLY A 257 23.39 -0.71 6.17
N GLU A 258 22.37 -0.85 7.03
CA GLU A 258 22.16 -2.07 7.81
C GLU A 258 21.23 -3.04 7.08
N CYS A 259 21.71 -4.25 6.82
CA CYS A 259 20.87 -5.35 6.37
C CYS A 259 20.09 -5.91 7.57
N VAL A 260 18.79 -5.62 7.65
CA VAL A 260 17.92 -6.02 8.74
C VAL A 260 16.72 -6.82 8.27
N GLY A 261 16.15 -7.65 9.14
CA GLY A 261 14.97 -8.44 8.85
C GLY A 261 15.17 -9.33 7.62
N PRO A 262 14.36 -9.17 6.56
CA PRO A 262 14.47 -9.96 5.33
C PRO A 262 15.82 -9.88 4.61
N LEU A 263 16.62 -8.86 4.89
CA LEU A 263 17.92 -8.63 4.24
C LEU A 263 19.10 -9.18 5.07
N ALA A 264 18.88 -9.52 6.35
CA ALA A 264 19.95 -9.90 7.28
C ALA A 264 20.67 -11.21 6.92
N GLU A 265 19.99 -12.13 6.23
CA GLU A 265 20.52 -13.42 5.80
C GLU A 265 21.11 -13.39 4.36
N LEU A 266 20.97 -12.25 3.69
CA LEU A 266 21.47 -12.06 2.33
C LEU A 266 22.83 -11.36 2.40
N ASP A 267 23.81 -11.87 1.64
CA ASP A 267 25.11 -11.21 1.55
C ASP A 267 24.95 -9.85 0.86
N PRO A 268 25.31 -8.73 1.53
CA PRO A 268 25.18 -7.40 0.94
C PRO A 268 25.88 -7.26 -0.41
N GLU A 269 27.05 -7.91 -0.59
CA GLU A 269 27.81 -7.89 -1.85
C GLU A 269 27.12 -8.70 -2.97
N GLU A 270 26.27 -9.69 -2.61
CA GLU A 270 25.47 -10.44 -3.59
C GLU A 270 24.17 -9.75 -3.94
N VAL A 271 23.57 -8.99 -3.00
CA VAL A 271 22.27 -8.33 -3.16
C VAL A 271 22.41 -6.98 -3.85
N PHE A 272 23.44 -6.24 -3.49
CA PHE A 272 23.72 -4.89 -3.97
C PHE A 272 25.00 -4.88 -4.79
N VAL A 273 24.90 -5.32 -6.03
CA VAL A 273 26.02 -5.21 -6.99
C VAL A 273 26.14 -3.73 -7.36
N ASP A 274 27.16 -3.07 -6.83
CA ASP A 274 27.60 -1.78 -7.33
C ASP A 274 28.10 -1.97 -8.78
N ASP A 275 27.39 -1.36 -9.76
CA ASP A 275 27.88 -1.13 -11.12
C ASP A 275 28.53 0.25 -11.23
#